data_7444f07bc05f844aefa2091c02c51329
#
_entry.id   7444f07bc05f844aefa2091c02c51329
#
_cell.length_a   1.000
_cell.length_b   1.000
_cell.length_c   1.000
_cell.angle_alpha   90.00
_cell.angle_beta   90.00
_cell.angle_gamma   90.00
#
_symmetry.space_group_name_H-M   'P 1'
#
loop_
_entity.id
_entity.type
_entity.pdbx_description
1 polymer ?
#
loop_
_entity_poly.entity_id
_entity_poly.type
_entity_poly.pdbx_seq_one_letter_code
_entity_poly.pdbx_strand_id
1 'polypeptide(L)'
;MTYHIPVMLHESIEGLRIKPSGCYVDATFGGGGHSKAILAQLKGGRLFGFDRDEDAMQNIPSDPQFTFVKQNFRYMKNFLNYHGVEKIDGILADLGVSSHQFDEPQRGFMFRADAPLDMRMDKNSNLSAKTLLNEWTEEKLADLFYLYGEIQNARKLAHCITTARSRQAISTTGELVECIRSCIPQKIENKYMAQVFQAIRIEVNGELDN
;
A
#
# COMPACT_ATOMS: atom_id res chain seq x y z
N MET A 1 18.54 13.53 1.61
CA MET A 1 17.16 13.10 1.36
C MET A 1 16.28 13.75 2.41
N THR A 2 15.33 14.57 1.98
CA THR A 2 14.36 15.19 2.91
C THR A 2 13.43 14.09 3.40
N TYR A 3 13.59 13.66 4.65
CA TYR A 3 12.69 12.67 5.24
C TYR A 3 11.27 13.24 5.26
N HIS A 4 10.36 12.57 4.62
CA HIS A 4 8.93 12.89 4.66
C HIS A 4 8.45 12.79 6.11
N ILE A 5 7.83 13.86 6.63
CA ILE A 5 7.21 13.81 7.96
C ILE A 5 5.96 12.94 7.83
N PRO A 6 5.82 11.90 8.67
CA PRO A 6 4.63 11.05 8.64
C PRO A 6 3.35 11.85 8.87
N VAL A 7 2.27 11.43 8.21
CA VAL A 7 0.96 12.06 8.38
C VAL A 7 0.50 11.91 9.83
N MET A 8 -0.01 13.00 10.43
CA MET A 8 -0.54 13.02 11.80
C MET A 8 0.42 12.44 12.84
N LEU A 9 1.74 12.65 12.68
CA LEU A 9 2.76 12.07 13.57
C LEU A 9 2.48 12.39 15.04
N HIS A 10 2.25 13.67 15.37
CA HIS A 10 2.05 14.11 16.75
C HIS A 10 0.77 13.53 17.35
N GLU A 11 -0.32 13.60 16.61
CA GLU A 11 -1.64 13.13 17.02
C GLU A 11 -1.63 11.60 17.23
N SER A 12 -0.95 10.88 16.35
CA SER A 12 -0.80 9.42 16.44
C SER A 12 -0.03 9.01 17.70
N ILE A 13 1.10 9.69 17.97
CA ILE A 13 1.93 9.42 19.16
C ILE A 13 1.20 9.80 20.44
N GLU A 14 0.50 10.93 20.47
CA GLU A 14 -0.32 11.35 21.61
C GLU A 14 -1.46 10.35 21.86
N GLY A 15 -2.14 9.91 20.80
CA GLY A 15 -3.23 8.94 20.87
C GLY A 15 -2.79 7.58 21.43
N LEU A 16 -1.57 7.13 21.14
CA LEU A 16 -1.00 5.88 21.65
C LEU A 16 -0.75 5.91 23.16
N ARG A 17 -0.62 7.09 23.79
CA ARG A 17 -0.33 7.23 25.26
C ARG A 17 0.79 6.32 25.71
N ILE A 18 1.96 6.45 25.08
CA ILE A 18 3.07 5.51 25.21
C ILE A 18 3.54 5.40 26.65
N LYS A 19 3.52 4.15 27.17
CA LYS A 19 4.15 3.78 28.43
C LYS A 19 5.61 3.40 28.18
N PRO A 20 6.58 3.93 28.92
CA PRO A 20 8.01 3.66 28.68
C PRO A 20 8.40 2.19 28.59
N SER A 21 7.81 1.32 29.41
CA SER A 21 8.05 -0.13 29.42
C SER A 21 7.04 -0.94 28.61
N GLY A 22 6.16 -0.27 27.82
CA GLY A 22 5.08 -0.91 27.08
C GLY A 22 5.55 -1.65 25.82
N CYS A 23 4.65 -2.45 25.25
CA CYS A 23 4.86 -3.17 24.02
C CYS A 23 3.92 -2.61 22.94
N TYR A 24 4.49 -2.18 21.82
CA TYR A 24 3.75 -1.53 20.73
C TYR A 24 4.01 -2.22 19.40
N VAL A 25 3.09 -1.98 18.46
CA VAL A 25 3.20 -2.44 17.09
C VAL A 25 2.99 -1.24 16.14
N ASP A 26 3.90 -1.07 15.21
CA ASP A 26 3.72 -0.29 14.00
C ASP A 26 3.40 -1.27 12.86
N ALA A 27 2.13 -1.32 12.47
CA ALA A 27 1.65 -2.27 11.46
C ALA A 27 2.07 -1.89 10.03
N THR A 28 2.58 -0.68 9.83
CA THR A 28 2.89 -0.04 8.55
C THR A 28 4.21 0.73 8.64
N PHE A 29 5.30 0.01 8.91
CA PHE A 29 6.60 0.59 9.26
C PHE A 29 7.13 1.59 8.22
N GLY A 30 7.10 1.25 6.92
CA GLY A 30 7.47 2.11 5.81
C GLY A 30 8.83 2.80 5.99
N GLY A 31 8.82 4.12 6.05
CA GLY A 31 10.00 4.97 6.29
C GLY A 31 10.48 5.01 7.75
N GLY A 32 9.77 4.36 8.67
CA GLY A 32 10.10 4.27 10.08
C GLY A 32 9.91 5.55 10.89
N GLY A 33 9.20 6.54 10.34
CA GLY A 33 9.03 7.83 11.01
C GLY A 33 8.21 7.74 12.30
N HIS A 34 7.06 7.05 12.25
CA HIS A 34 6.24 6.77 13.45
C HIS A 34 7.01 5.88 14.44
N SER A 35 7.64 4.82 13.96
CA SER A 35 8.44 3.92 14.78
C SER A 35 9.55 4.64 15.54
N LYS A 36 10.28 5.57 14.90
CA LYS A 36 11.31 6.39 15.57
C LYS A 36 10.72 7.25 16.69
N ALA A 37 9.54 7.83 16.47
CA ALA A 37 8.87 8.65 17.47
C ALA A 37 8.36 7.81 18.66
N ILE A 38 7.91 6.59 18.42
CA ILE A 38 7.53 5.63 19.47
C ILE A 38 8.77 5.24 20.28
N LEU A 39 9.87 4.83 19.61
CA LEU A 39 11.11 4.42 20.26
C LEU A 39 11.70 5.51 21.15
N ALA A 40 11.60 6.78 20.74
CA ALA A 40 12.08 7.91 21.54
C ALA A 40 11.40 8.03 22.92
N GLN A 41 10.21 7.45 23.10
CA GLN A 41 9.46 7.44 24.37
C GLN A 41 9.61 6.14 25.16
N LEU A 42 10.13 5.07 24.53
CA LEU A 42 10.34 3.80 25.22
C LEU A 42 11.60 3.83 26.11
N LYS A 43 11.50 3.17 27.26
CA LYS A 43 12.62 2.91 28.20
C LYS A 43 12.48 1.49 28.71
N GLY A 44 13.07 0.52 27.98
CA GLY A 44 12.96 -0.90 28.28
C GLY A 44 11.67 -1.54 27.75
N GLY A 45 10.87 -0.84 26.98
CA GLY A 45 9.73 -1.38 26.24
C GLY A 45 10.13 -2.09 24.95
N ARG A 46 9.15 -2.50 24.15
CA ARG A 46 9.36 -3.20 22.87
C ARG A 46 8.51 -2.59 21.78
N LEU A 47 9.07 -2.49 20.58
CA LEU A 47 8.35 -2.08 19.37
C LEU A 47 8.55 -3.11 18.25
N PHE A 48 7.46 -3.58 17.66
CA PHE A 48 7.46 -4.41 16.47
C PHE A 48 7.01 -3.58 15.27
N GLY A 49 7.86 -3.48 14.25
CA GLY A 49 7.52 -2.83 12.98
C GLY A 49 7.23 -3.87 11.91
N PHE A 50 6.02 -3.86 11.34
CA PHE A 50 5.63 -4.74 10.24
C PHE A 50 5.68 -3.99 8.92
N ASP A 51 6.26 -4.61 7.92
CA ASP A 51 6.11 -4.21 6.53
C ASP A 51 6.30 -5.40 5.62
N ARG A 52 5.54 -5.46 4.53
CA ARG A 52 5.69 -6.47 3.48
C ARG A 52 6.64 -6.02 2.37
N ASP A 53 6.88 -4.69 2.26
CA ASP A 53 7.80 -4.14 1.30
C ASP A 53 9.24 -4.29 1.78
N GLU A 54 10.07 -4.95 0.98
CA GLU A 54 11.49 -5.12 1.32
C GLU A 54 12.26 -3.79 1.33
N ASP A 55 11.80 -2.78 0.58
CA ASP A 55 12.45 -1.47 0.55
C ASP A 55 12.38 -0.79 1.93
N ALA A 56 11.39 -1.14 2.77
CA ALA A 56 11.29 -0.65 4.14
C ALA A 56 12.47 -1.09 5.04
N MET A 57 13.13 -2.20 4.72
CA MET A 57 14.27 -2.72 5.50
C MET A 57 15.44 -1.73 5.62
N GLN A 58 15.59 -0.82 4.65
CA GLN A 58 16.63 0.21 4.66
C GLN A 58 16.46 1.23 5.80
N ASN A 59 15.25 1.29 6.39
CA ASN A 59 14.89 2.26 7.42
C ASN A 59 14.93 1.70 8.84
N ILE A 60 15.32 0.41 9.00
CA ILE A 60 15.37 -0.27 10.30
C ILE A 60 16.31 0.49 11.25
N PRO A 61 15.81 0.96 12.41
CA PRO A 61 16.63 1.66 13.37
C PRO A 61 17.59 0.69 14.09
N SER A 62 18.78 1.17 14.44
CA SER A 62 19.72 0.43 15.28
C SER A 62 19.35 0.62 16.77
N ASP A 63 18.23 0.03 17.19
CA ASP A 63 17.70 0.12 18.55
C ASP A 63 17.33 -1.27 19.04
N PRO A 64 17.85 -1.74 20.20
CA PRO A 64 17.58 -3.08 20.73
C PRO A 64 16.11 -3.29 21.13
N GLN A 65 15.34 -2.23 21.31
CA GLN A 65 13.90 -2.30 21.64
C GLN A 65 13.06 -2.54 20.36
N PHE A 66 13.66 -2.45 19.16
CA PHE A 66 12.96 -2.59 17.88
C PHE A 66 13.15 -3.98 17.26
N THR A 67 12.05 -4.56 16.82
CA THR A 67 12.05 -5.80 16.03
C THR A 67 11.31 -5.58 14.72
N PHE A 68 12.02 -5.71 13.59
CA PHE A 68 11.39 -5.65 12.28
C PHE A 68 10.86 -7.01 11.88
N VAL A 69 9.64 -7.04 11.34
CA VAL A 69 8.98 -8.24 10.82
C VAL A 69 8.61 -8.00 9.36
N LYS A 70 9.39 -8.61 8.43
CA LYS A 70 9.09 -8.54 6.99
C LYS A 70 7.89 -9.43 6.67
N GLN A 71 6.69 -8.96 6.99
CA GLN A 71 5.46 -9.71 6.76
C GLN A 71 4.25 -8.76 6.77
N ASN A 72 3.15 -9.24 6.17
CA ASN A 72 1.86 -8.57 6.29
C ASN A 72 1.38 -8.60 7.75
N PHE A 73 0.93 -7.47 8.28
CA PHE A 73 0.44 -7.31 9.65
C PHE A 73 -0.78 -8.19 9.98
N ARG A 74 -1.51 -8.73 8.98
CA ARG A 74 -2.56 -9.75 9.20
C ARG A 74 -2.07 -10.94 10.00
N TYR A 75 -0.78 -11.24 9.93
CA TYR A 75 -0.13 -12.32 10.69
C TYR A 75 0.48 -11.85 12.02
N MET A 76 0.21 -10.62 12.42
CA MET A 76 0.77 -9.99 13.62
C MET A 76 0.68 -10.90 14.86
N LYS A 77 -0.49 -11.48 15.13
CA LYS A 77 -0.69 -12.38 16.26
C LYS A 77 0.30 -13.55 16.28
N ASN A 78 0.56 -14.16 15.13
CA ASN A 78 1.46 -15.29 15.02
C ASN A 78 2.90 -14.90 15.36
N PHE A 79 3.35 -13.76 14.78
CA PHE A 79 4.71 -13.26 15.03
C PHE A 79 4.91 -12.75 16.45
N LEU A 80 3.94 -12.06 17.03
CA LEU A 80 3.99 -11.64 18.43
C LEU A 80 4.09 -12.84 19.37
N ASN A 81 3.28 -13.88 19.16
CA ASN A 81 3.36 -15.13 19.91
C ASN A 81 4.74 -15.81 19.77
N TYR A 82 5.31 -15.84 18.56
CA TYR A 82 6.66 -16.38 18.32
C TYR A 82 7.72 -15.64 19.14
N HIS A 83 7.55 -14.33 19.34
CA HIS A 83 8.44 -13.49 20.15
C HIS A 83 8.07 -13.46 21.64
N GLY A 84 7.15 -14.34 22.09
CA GLY A 84 6.73 -14.42 23.50
C GLY A 84 5.91 -13.23 23.96
N VAL A 85 5.21 -12.53 23.05
CA VAL A 85 4.35 -11.39 23.37
C VAL A 85 2.90 -11.82 23.36
N GLU A 86 2.28 -11.87 24.54
CA GLU A 86 0.86 -12.22 24.72
C GLU A 86 -0.06 -11.01 24.65
N LYS A 87 0.44 -9.84 25.05
CA LYS A 87 -0.33 -8.59 25.13
C LYS A 87 0.51 -7.42 24.64
N ILE A 88 -0.16 -6.48 23.97
CA ILE A 88 0.42 -5.21 23.52
C ILE A 88 -0.36 -4.04 24.13
N ASP A 89 0.31 -2.91 24.30
CA ASP A 89 -0.29 -1.68 24.86
C ASP A 89 -0.91 -0.80 23.76
N GLY A 90 -0.46 -0.91 22.54
CA GLY A 90 -1.04 -0.16 21.42
C GLY A 90 -0.56 -0.62 20.06
N ILE A 91 -1.35 -0.28 19.04
CA ILE A 91 -1.06 -0.51 17.61
C ILE A 91 -1.22 0.80 16.88
N LEU A 92 -0.28 1.11 15.99
CA LEU A 92 -0.39 2.14 14.98
C LEU A 92 -0.52 1.48 13.62
N ALA A 93 -1.44 1.97 12.79
CA ALA A 93 -1.58 1.55 11.39
C ALA A 93 -1.88 2.77 10.53
N ASP A 94 -0.94 3.12 9.63
CA ASP A 94 -1.10 4.15 8.60
C ASP A 94 -1.36 3.42 7.27
N LEU A 95 -2.66 3.18 7.00
CA LEU A 95 -3.07 2.30 5.92
C LEU A 95 -3.03 3.01 4.56
N GLY A 96 -2.49 2.34 3.58
CA GLY A 96 -2.38 2.83 2.21
C GLY A 96 -0.99 2.64 1.61
N VAL A 97 -0.61 3.51 0.67
CA VAL A 97 0.73 3.51 0.05
C VAL A 97 1.70 4.34 0.88
N SER A 98 2.94 3.86 0.99
CA SER A 98 4.01 4.69 1.56
C SER A 98 4.42 5.80 0.58
N SER A 99 4.95 6.91 1.10
CA SER A 99 5.50 7.97 0.25
C SER A 99 6.56 7.43 -0.70
N HIS A 100 7.42 6.50 -0.26
CA HIS A 100 8.42 5.87 -1.10
C HIS A 100 7.80 5.10 -2.28
N GLN A 101 6.75 4.31 -2.04
CA GLN A 101 6.06 3.57 -3.12
C GLN A 101 5.42 4.52 -4.12
N PHE A 102 4.93 5.67 -3.65
CA PHE A 102 4.31 6.67 -4.51
C PHE A 102 5.36 7.50 -5.28
N ASP A 103 6.47 7.85 -4.64
CA ASP A 103 7.51 8.71 -5.22
C ASP A 103 8.45 7.95 -6.18
N GLU A 104 8.45 6.60 -6.12
CA GLU A 104 9.26 5.76 -7.02
C GLU A 104 8.45 5.34 -8.26
N PRO A 105 8.65 6.00 -9.43
CA PRO A 105 7.84 5.76 -10.62
C PRO A 105 7.84 4.30 -11.07
N GLN A 106 8.98 3.60 -10.93
CA GLN A 106 9.14 2.21 -11.35
C GLN A 106 8.25 1.21 -10.59
N ARG A 107 7.64 1.64 -9.49
CA ARG A 107 6.67 0.85 -8.73
C ARG A 107 5.26 0.88 -9.35
N GLY A 108 4.97 1.82 -10.25
CA GLY A 108 3.72 1.89 -11.01
C GLY A 108 2.49 2.36 -10.22
N PHE A 109 2.66 2.95 -9.03
CA PHE A 109 1.54 3.43 -8.21
C PHE A 109 0.93 4.75 -8.69
N MET A 110 1.62 5.51 -9.56
CA MET A 110 1.14 6.79 -10.05
C MET A 110 0.89 6.79 -11.57
N PHE A 111 -0.12 7.57 -11.97
CA PHE A 111 -0.51 7.72 -13.38
C PHE A 111 0.15 8.89 -14.10
N ARG A 112 0.95 9.71 -13.40
CA ARG A 112 1.59 10.91 -13.98
C ARG A 112 2.92 10.62 -14.66
N ALA A 113 3.51 9.46 -14.41
CA ALA A 113 4.74 9.01 -15.04
C ALA A 113 4.45 7.71 -15.80
N ASP A 114 5.02 7.55 -16.98
CA ASP A 114 4.95 6.27 -17.69
C ASP A 114 5.98 5.30 -17.12
N ALA A 115 5.48 4.21 -16.55
CA ALA A 115 6.27 3.23 -15.80
C ALA A 115 5.64 1.83 -15.89
N PRO A 116 6.36 0.76 -15.52
CA PRO A 116 5.79 -0.58 -15.47
C PRO A 116 4.53 -0.67 -14.61
N LEU A 117 3.51 -1.37 -15.07
CA LEU A 117 2.28 -1.65 -14.33
C LEU A 117 2.51 -2.76 -13.30
N ASP A 118 3.14 -2.43 -12.17
CA ASP A 118 3.42 -3.39 -11.10
C ASP A 118 2.42 -3.26 -9.94
N MET A 119 2.45 -2.18 -9.20
CA MET A 119 1.64 -1.85 -8.02
C MET A 119 1.73 -2.83 -6.85
N ARG A 120 2.66 -3.80 -6.85
CA ARG A 120 2.84 -4.72 -5.73
C ARG A 120 3.61 -4.03 -4.60
N MET A 121 3.09 -4.07 -3.39
CA MET A 121 3.83 -3.68 -2.19
C MET A 121 4.82 -4.78 -1.82
N ASP A 122 4.41 -6.06 -1.86
CA ASP A 122 5.33 -7.20 -1.77
C ASP A 122 5.74 -7.63 -3.19
N LYS A 123 7.00 -7.38 -3.57
CA LYS A 123 7.56 -7.73 -4.88
C LYS A 123 7.54 -9.24 -5.18
N ASN A 124 7.39 -10.09 -4.15
CA ASN A 124 7.29 -11.54 -4.31
C ASN A 124 5.85 -12.02 -4.57
N SER A 125 4.85 -11.13 -4.49
CA SER A 125 3.46 -11.48 -4.85
C SER A 125 3.35 -11.86 -6.32
N ASN A 126 2.53 -12.85 -6.63
CA ASN A 126 2.29 -13.32 -8.00
C ASN A 126 1.39 -12.38 -8.81
N LEU A 127 0.49 -11.65 -8.14
CA LEU A 127 -0.46 -10.75 -8.80
C LEU A 127 0.13 -9.34 -8.90
N SER A 128 0.39 -8.88 -10.11
CA SER A 128 0.73 -7.49 -10.43
C SER A 128 -0.45 -6.79 -11.11
N ALA A 129 -0.41 -5.45 -11.20
CA ALA A 129 -1.39 -4.69 -11.95
C ALA A 129 -1.43 -5.11 -13.44
N LYS A 130 -0.25 -5.40 -14.02
CA LYS A 130 -0.15 -5.93 -15.38
C LYS A 130 -0.89 -7.26 -15.53
N THR A 131 -0.64 -8.22 -14.65
CA THR A 131 -1.30 -9.53 -14.67
C THR A 131 -2.81 -9.39 -14.51
N LEU A 132 -3.26 -8.60 -13.53
CA LEU A 132 -4.66 -8.33 -13.28
C LEU A 132 -5.38 -7.77 -14.53
N LEU A 133 -4.83 -6.71 -15.14
CA LEU A 133 -5.47 -6.06 -16.29
C LEU A 133 -5.48 -6.92 -17.55
N ASN A 134 -4.47 -7.76 -17.75
CA ASN A 134 -4.36 -8.58 -18.96
C ASN A 134 -5.05 -9.94 -18.88
N GLU A 135 -5.26 -10.49 -17.68
CA GLU A 135 -5.75 -11.87 -17.51
C GLU A 135 -7.17 -11.95 -16.95
N TRP A 136 -7.62 -10.96 -16.18
CA TRP A 136 -8.95 -11.02 -15.58
C TRP A 136 -10.07 -10.83 -16.60
N THR A 137 -11.23 -11.50 -16.34
CA THR A 137 -12.40 -11.34 -17.21
C THR A 137 -12.96 -9.91 -17.14
N GLU A 138 -13.73 -9.52 -18.16
CA GLU A 138 -14.36 -8.20 -18.22
C GLU A 138 -15.28 -7.96 -17.01
N GLU A 139 -16.01 -9.01 -16.58
CA GLU A 139 -16.91 -8.95 -15.42
C GLU A 139 -16.13 -8.69 -14.13
N LYS A 140 -15.03 -9.42 -13.89
CA LYS A 140 -14.18 -9.22 -12.70
C LYS A 140 -13.55 -7.82 -12.67
N LEU A 141 -13.12 -7.32 -13.82
CA LEU A 141 -12.61 -5.95 -13.92
C LEU A 141 -13.71 -4.90 -13.64
N ALA A 142 -14.92 -5.13 -14.14
CA ALA A 142 -16.05 -4.24 -13.87
C ALA A 142 -16.40 -4.21 -12.38
N ASP A 143 -16.46 -5.38 -11.73
CA ASP A 143 -16.72 -5.48 -10.30
C ASP A 143 -15.62 -4.79 -9.47
N LEU A 144 -14.34 -5.00 -9.82
CA LEU A 144 -13.20 -4.34 -9.21
C LEU A 144 -13.36 -2.81 -9.21
N PHE A 145 -13.57 -2.24 -10.40
CA PHE A 145 -13.68 -0.79 -10.56
C PHE A 145 -14.93 -0.21 -9.91
N TYR A 146 -16.02 -0.95 -9.88
CA TYR A 146 -17.25 -0.53 -9.21
C TYR A 146 -17.09 -0.55 -7.69
N LEU A 147 -16.61 -1.67 -7.12
CA LEU A 147 -16.54 -1.88 -5.68
C LEU A 147 -15.41 -1.07 -5.02
N TYR A 148 -14.22 -1.06 -5.61
CA TYR A 148 -13.03 -0.45 -4.98
C TYR A 148 -12.69 0.94 -5.55
N GLY A 149 -13.15 1.22 -6.76
CA GLY A 149 -12.94 2.52 -7.40
C GLY A 149 -14.15 3.45 -7.32
N GLU A 150 -15.32 2.95 -6.89
CA GLU A 150 -16.58 3.71 -6.92
C GLU A 150 -16.93 4.29 -8.31
N ILE A 151 -16.48 3.60 -9.37
CA ILE A 151 -16.61 4.05 -10.76
C ILE A 151 -17.96 3.64 -11.33
N GLN A 152 -18.83 4.61 -11.58
CA GLN A 152 -20.19 4.36 -12.05
C GLN A 152 -20.26 3.70 -13.44
N ASN A 153 -19.34 4.05 -14.34
CA ASN A 153 -19.24 3.46 -15.68
C ASN A 153 -18.22 2.29 -15.76
N ALA A 154 -18.07 1.54 -14.67
CA ALA A 154 -17.09 0.46 -14.53
C ALA A 154 -17.16 -0.59 -15.65
N ARG A 155 -18.36 -0.96 -16.13
CA ARG A 155 -18.54 -1.88 -17.26
C ARG A 155 -17.93 -1.32 -18.55
N LYS A 156 -18.14 -0.03 -18.85
CA LYS A 156 -17.54 0.61 -20.02
C LYS A 156 -16.01 0.64 -19.89
N LEU A 157 -15.51 0.95 -18.70
CA LEU A 157 -14.09 0.95 -18.40
C LEU A 157 -13.46 -0.44 -18.61
N ALA A 158 -14.07 -1.49 -18.06
CA ALA A 158 -13.61 -2.86 -18.23
C ALA A 158 -13.61 -3.27 -19.72
N HIS A 159 -14.65 -2.93 -20.46
CA HIS A 159 -14.73 -3.17 -21.91
C HIS A 159 -13.62 -2.45 -22.69
N CYS A 160 -13.30 -1.20 -22.34
CA CYS A 160 -12.18 -0.48 -22.97
C CYS A 160 -10.84 -1.23 -22.75
N ILE A 161 -10.60 -1.70 -21.53
CA ILE A 161 -9.38 -2.43 -21.16
C ILE A 161 -9.30 -3.75 -21.91
N THR A 162 -10.38 -4.56 -21.90
CA THR A 162 -10.40 -5.87 -22.58
C THR A 162 -10.27 -5.74 -24.11
N THR A 163 -10.85 -4.70 -24.69
CA THR A 163 -10.70 -4.39 -26.10
C THR A 163 -9.26 -3.94 -26.44
N ALA A 164 -8.63 -3.12 -25.60
CA ALA A 164 -7.27 -2.69 -25.83
C ALA A 164 -6.29 -3.86 -25.75
N ARG A 165 -6.36 -4.66 -24.65
CA ARG A 165 -5.45 -5.79 -24.45
C ARG A 165 -5.57 -6.92 -25.48
N SER A 166 -6.72 -7.04 -26.17
CA SER A 166 -6.88 -7.99 -27.28
C SER A 166 -6.02 -7.66 -28.50
N ARG A 167 -5.57 -6.42 -28.62
CA ARG A 167 -4.68 -5.94 -29.69
C ARG A 167 -3.22 -5.95 -29.23
N GLN A 168 -2.97 -5.46 -28.03
CA GLN A 168 -1.65 -5.37 -27.42
C GLN A 168 -1.78 -5.39 -25.89
N ALA A 169 -0.96 -6.23 -25.24
CA ALA A 169 -0.93 -6.29 -23.77
C ALA A 169 -0.60 -4.93 -23.16
N ILE A 170 -1.34 -4.54 -22.14
CA ILE A 170 -1.13 -3.29 -21.39
C ILE A 170 -0.01 -3.54 -20.37
N SER A 171 1.12 -2.89 -20.52
CA SER A 171 2.34 -3.15 -19.75
C SER A 171 2.81 -1.95 -18.93
N THR A 172 2.38 -0.73 -19.29
CA THR A 172 2.78 0.50 -18.60
C THR A 172 1.59 1.31 -18.12
N THR A 173 1.84 2.20 -17.17
CA THR A 173 0.85 3.14 -16.66
C THR A 173 0.35 4.08 -17.74
N GLY A 174 1.24 4.51 -18.65
CA GLY A 174 0.87 5.35 -19.80
C GLY A 174 -0.06 4.64 -20.78
N GLU A 175 0.21 3.36 -21.10
CA GLU A 175 -0.68 2.55 -21.95
C GLU A 175 -2.07 2.37 -21.30
N LEU A 176 -2.14 2.16 -19.97
CA LEU A 176 -3.41 2.11 -19.27
C LEU A 176 -4.16 3.43 -19.38
N VAL A 177 -3.50 4.56 -19.08
CA VAL A 177 -4.10 5.89 -19.15
C VAL A 177 -4.66 6.15 -20.54
N GLU A 178 -3.90 5.84 -21.61
CA GLU A 178 -4.35 6.05 -23.00
C GLU A 178 -5.55 5.16 -23.36
N CYS A 179 -5.51 3.89 -22.97
CA CYS A 179 -6.58 2.94 -23.26
C CYS A 179 -7.93 3.34 -22.64
N ILE A 180 -7.91 3.94 -21.43
CA ILE A 180 -9.14 4.32 -20.71
C ILE A 180 -9.57 5.77 -20.96
N ARG A 181 -8.82 6.56 -21.70
CA ARG A 181 -9.07 7.99 -21.94
C ARG A 181 -10.49 8.29 -22.42
N SER A 182 -11.02 7.44 -23.32
CA SER A 182 -12.40 7.58 -23.84
C SER A 182 -13.51 7.31 -22.82
N CYS A 183 -13.16 6.73 -21.68
CA CYS A 183 -14.08 6.40 -20.58
C CYS A 183 -14.18 7.52 -19.56
N ILE A 184 -13.22 8.46 -19.55
CA ILE A 184 -13.08 9.48 -18.53
C ILE A 184 -14.06 10.62 -18.78
N PRO A 185 -14.89 10.99 -17.77
CA PRO A 185 -15.69 12.19 -17.86
C PRO A 185 -14.82 13.47 -17.84
N GLN A 186 -15.01 14.37 -18.80
CA GLN A 186 -14.14 15.54 -19.03
C GLN A 186 -13.82 16.43 -17.81
N LYS A 187 -14.70 16.47 -16.82
CA LYS A 187 -14.55 17.38 -15.66
C LYS A 187 -13.83 16.79 -14.45
N ILE A 188 -13.54 15.47 -14.44
CA ILE A 188 -13.03 14.75 -13.25
C ILE A 188 -11.84 13.85 -13.56
N GLU A 189 -11.06 14.16 -14.59
CA GLU A 189 -9.98 13.30 -15.09
C GLU A 189 -9.03 12.82 -13.98
N ASN A 190 -8.44 13.73 -13.20
CA ASN A 190 -7.51 13.36 -12.14
C ASN A 190 -8.17 12.50 -11.04
N LYS A 191 -9.41 12.81 -10.66
CA LYS A 191 -10.16 12.03 -9.69
C LYS A 191 -10.44 10.63 -10.22
N TYR A 192 -10.88 10.54 -11.47
CA TYR A 192 -11.19 9.26 -12.11
C TYR A 192 -9.94 8.37 -12.22
N MET A 193 -8.81 8.96 -12.65
CA MET A 193 -7.53 8.23 -12.69
C MET A 193 -7.11 7.74 -11.30
N ALA A 194 -7.22 8.58 -10.30
CA ALA A 194 -6.91 8.19 -8.92
C ALA A 194 -7.79 7.00 -8.46
N GLN A 195 -9.07 7.01 -8.79
CA GLN A 195 -10.00 5.93 -8.48
C GLN A 195 -9.66 4.62 -9.20
N VAL A 196 -9.28 4.69 -10.49
CA VAL A 196 -8.83 3.52 -11.27
C VAL A 196 -7.59 2.91 -10.64
N PHE A 197 -6.56 3.71 -10.38
CA PHE A 197 -5.30 3.26 -9.79
C PHE A 197 -5.49 2.73 -8.37
N GLN A 198 -6.34 3.38 -7.58
CA GLN A 198 -6.72 2.91 -6.23
C GLN A 198 -7.37 1.53 -6.27
N ALA A 199 -8.34 1.30 -7.16
CA ALA A 199 -9.02 0.02 -7.28
C ALA A 199 -8.04 -1.11 -7.60
N ILE A 200 -7.17 -0.91 -8.59
CA ILE A 200 -6.14 -1.89 -8.98
C ILE A 200 -5.19 -2.16 -7.80
N ARG A 201 -4.73 -1.11 -7.13
CA ARG A 201 -3.82 -1.21 -5.99
C ARG A 201 -4.42 -2.03 -4.84
N ILE A 202 -5.66 -1.73 -4.47
CA ILE A 202 -6.39 -2.43 -3.39
C ILE A 202 -6.40 -3.93 -3.67
N GLU A 203 -6.74 -4.32 -4.88
CA GLU A 203 -6.85 -5.72 -5.26
C GLU A 203 -5.48 -6.40 -5.35
N VAL A 204 -4.52 -5.80 -6.06
CA VAL A 204 -3.15 -6.35 -6.20
C VAL A 204 -2.53 -6.65 -4.84
N ASN A 205 -2.87 -5.85 -3.84
CA ASN A 205 -2.28 -5.95 -2.51
C ASN A 205 -3.21 -6.60 -1.47
N GLY A 206 -4.44 -6.99 -1.84
CA GLY A 206 -5.41 -7.58 -0.91
C GLY A 206 -5.63 -6.68 0.32
N GLU A 207 -5.78 -5.36 0.11
CA GLU A 207 -5.79 -4.40 1.22
C GLU A 207 -7.02 -4.55 2.11
N LEU A 208 -8.14 -5.03 1.57
CA LEU A 208 -9.38 -5.24 2.32
C LEU A 208 -9.49 -6.63 2.96
N ASP A 209 -8.56 -7.55 2.65
CA ASP A 209 -8.50 -8.90 3.22
C ASP A 209 -7.61 -8.98 4.46
N ASN A 210 -7.09 -7.85 4.91
CA ASN A 210 -6.11 -7.74 6.01
C ASN A 210 -6.74 -7.57 7.39
#